data_832a9c8ea3875ffa368fd7efc5d9b7cd
#
_entry.id   832a9c8ea3875ffa368fd7efc5d9b7cd
#
_cell.length_a   1.000
_cell.length_b   1.000
_cell.length_c   1.000
_cell.angle_alpha   90.00
_cell.angle_beta   90.00
_cell.angle_gamma   90.00
#
_symmetry.space_group_name_H-M   'P 1'
#
loop_
_entity.id
_entity.type
_entity.pdbx_description
1 polymer ?
#
loop_
_entity_poly.entity_id
_entity_poly.type
_entity_poly.pdbx_seq_one_letter_code
_entity_poly.pdbx_strand_id
1 'polypeptide(L)'
;KYLDKKFTKLTWFNRGSDERQYCSPGVDLPIASIMRTAFARYPEYHTSDDNLKNVVTPKGLAGGFNALKKSIEAIENNCYPKARVLGMPQLGRRGLYTTLGTKKQNHNTRLMMNILTYSDGKNSLIKIAEKSNRPIWDTYKIIKILEKEKLISI
;
A
#
# COMPACT_ATOMS: atom_id res chain seq x y z
N LYS A 1 -8.03 -2.25 0.46
CA LYS A 1 -8.64 -1.88 -0.83
C LYS A 1 -8.06 -2.72 -1.99
N TYR A 2 -6.74 -2.83 -2.14
CA TYR A 2 -6.12 -3.51 -3.29
C TYR A 2 -5.79 -4.98 -3.04
N LEU A 3 -5.80 -5.44 -1.81
CA LEU A 3 -5.65 -6.85 -1.44
C LEU A 3 -7.00 -7.55 -1.37
N ASP A 4 -7.98 -6.87 -0.81
CA ASP A 4 -9.36 -7.32 -0.75
C ASP A 4 -10.30 -6.12 -0.92
N LYS A 5 -11.28 -6.26 -1.82
CA LYS A 5 -12.28 -5.21 -2.09
C LYS A 5 -13.30 -5.07 -0.98
N LYS A 6 -13.48 -6.10 -0.15
CA LYS A 6 -14.49 -6.18 0.90
C LYS A 6 -13.90 -6.13 2.32
N PHE A 7 -12.78 -5.48 2.52
CA PHE A 7 -12.22 -5.37 3.87
C PHE A 7 -13.05 -4.45 4.77
N THR A 8 -13.16 -4.81 6.03
CA THR A 8 -13.84 -4.01 7.06
C THR A 8 -12.79 -3.26 7.88
N LYS A 9 -13.00 -1.96 8.07
CA LYS A 9 -12.24 -1.17 9.05
C LYS A 9 -12.93 -1.24 10.40
N LEU A 10 -12.20 -1.66 11.40
CA LEU A 10 -12.63 -1.62 12.79
C LEU A 10 -12.02 -0.37 13.46
N THR A 11 -12.77 0.20 14.39
CA THR A 11 -12.33 1.38 15.14
C THR A 11 -11.72 1.00 16.49
N TRP A 12 -11.24 1.97 17.24
CA TRP A 12 -10.75 1.81 18.60
C TRP A 12 -11.71 0.99 19.50
N PHE A 13 -13.00 1.22 19.41
CA PHE A 13 -14.01 0.50 20.21
C PHE A 13 -14.06 -1.01 19.93
N ASN A 14 -13.53 -1.45 18.81
CA ASN A 14 -13.49 -2.86 18.43
C ASN A 14 -12.17 -3.55 18.81
N ARG A 15 -11.25 -2.84 19.48
CA ARG A 15 -9.97 -3.39 19.92
C ARG A 15 -10.16 -4.21 21.19
N GLY A 16 -9.44 -5.31 21.28
CA GLY A 16 -9.59 -6.21 22.41
C GLY A 16 -8.35 -7.02 22.78
N SER A 17 -7.29 -6.93 21.99
CA SER A 17 -6.06 -7.67 22.21
C SER A 17 -4.91 -6.70 22.54
N ASP A 18 -3.69 -7.06 22.22
CA ASP A 18 -2.47 -6.32 22.52
C ASP A 18 -2.49 -4.89 21.99
N GLU A 19 -3.12 -4.65 20.83
CA GLU A 19 -3.26 -3.32 20.29
C GLU A 19 -4.03 -2.38 21.23
N ARG A 20 -4.91 -2.90 22.06
CA ARG A 20 -5.63 -2.09 23.07
C ARG A 20 -4.70 -1.62 24.16
N GLN A 21 -3.75 -2.46 24.56
CA GLN A 21 -2.76 -2.12 25.59
C GLN A 21 -1.75 -1.09 25.03
N TYR A 22 -1.17 -1.41 23.90
CA TYR A 22 -0.10 -0.59 23.31
C TYR A 22 -0.59 0.77 22.78
N CYS A 23 -1.85 0.89 22.38
CA CYS A 23 -2.42 2.17 21.97
C CYS A 23 -3.15 2.91 23.10
N SER A 24 -3.01 2.48 24.35
CA SER A 24 -3.64 3.14 25.50
C SER A 24 -2.96 4.46 25.88
N PRO A 25 -3.65 5.35 26.59
CA PRO A 25 -3.06 6.62 27.03
C PRO A 25 -1.75 6.42 27.82
N GLY A 26 -0.75 7.23 27.52
CA GLY A 26 0.59 7.16 28.12
C GLY A 26 1.56 6.19 27.45
N VAL A 27 1.08 5.26 26.60
CA VAL A 27 1.89 4.37 25.75
C VAL A 27 1.81 4.81 24.30
N ASP A 28 0.61 4.87 23.74
CA ASP A 28 0.23 5.44 22.44
C ASP A 28 1.11 4.99 21.25
N LEU A 29 1.41 3.71 21.18
CA LEU A 29 2.14 3.15 20.05
C LEU A 29 1.19 2.94 18.85
N PRO A 30 1.63 3.23 17.62
CA PRO A 30 0.81 3.12 16.41
C PRO A 30 0.66 1.66 15.95
N ILE A 31 -0.01 0.84 16.75
CA ILE A 31 -0.21 -0.58 16.47
C ILE A 31 -1.59 -0.82 15.86
N ALA A 32 -1.62 -1.60 14.79
CA ALA A 32 -2.85 -2.04 14.13
C ALA A 32 -2.84 -3.54 13.91
N SER A 33 -4.02 -4.16 14.00
CA SER A 33 -4.21 -5.59 13.74
C SER A 33 -4.74 -5.83 12.32
N ILE A 34 -4.20 -6.84 11.65
CA ILE A 34 -4.69 -7.36 10.38
C ILE A 34 -5.27 -8.75 10.64
N MET A 35 -6.56 -8.91 10.43
CA MET A 35 -7.28 -10.14 10.72
C MET A 35 -8.03 -10.65 9.50
N ARG A 36 -8.08 -11.97 9.31
CA ARG A 36 -8.96 -12.61 8.30
C ARG A 36 -10.42 -12.52 8.72
N THR A 37 -10.68 -12.92 9.95
CA THR A 37 -11.96 -12.73 10.64
C THR A 37 -11.65 -12.14 12.01
N ALA A 38 -12.37 -11.13 12.41
CA ALA A 38 -12.17 -10.53 13.72
C ALA A 38 -12.54 -11.54 14.82
N PHE A 39 -11.79 -11.51 15.91
CA PHE A 39 -12.08 -12.32 17.09
C PHE A 39 -13.52 -12.08 17.58
N ALA A 40 -14.10 -13.07 18.23
CA ALA A 40 -15.51 -13.09 18.66
C ALA A 40 -16.55 -12.91 17.53
N ARG A 41 -16.16 -13.06 16.25
CA ARG A 41 -17.06 -12.94 15.09
C ARG A 41 -17.20 -14.24 14.30
N TYR A 42 -16.76 -15.36 14.87
CA TYR A 42 -16.98 -16.70 14.34
C TYR A 42 -17.28 -17.67 15.51
N PRO A 43 -18.14 -18.66 15.32
CA PRO A 43 -18.66 -19.47 16.42
C PRO A 43 -17.60 -20.32 17.12
N GLU A 44 -16.54 -20.71 16.43
CA GLU A 44 -15.47 -21.56 16.97
C GLU A 44 -14.50 -20.78 17.87
N TYR A 45 -14.58 -19.44 17.92
CA TYR A 45 -13.69 -18.58 18.70
C TYR A 45 -13.67 -18.98 20.18
N HIS A 46 -12.48 -19.23 20.74
CA HIS A 46 -12.24 -19.67 22.11
C HIS A 46 -12.87 -21.04 22.46
N THR A 47 -13.08 -21.89 21.46
CA THR A 47 -13.50 -23.28 21.64
C THR A 47 -12.44 -24.25 21.12
N SER A 48 -12.58 -25.55 21.42
CA SER A 48 -11.73 -26.64 20.88
C SER A 48 -11.87 -26.79 19.35
N ASP A 49 -12.91 -26.24 18.75
CA ASP A 49 -13.17 -26.27 17.33
C ASP A 49 -12.40 -25.17 16.55
N ASP A 50 -11.78 -24.22 17.24
CA ASP A 50 -10.84 -23.27 16.63
C ASP A 50 -9.49 -23.94 16.35
N ASN A 51 -9.45 -24.77 15.33
CA ASN A 51 -8.35 -25.67 15.02
C ASN A 51 -8.08 -25.76 13.52
N LEU A 52 -7.02 -26.50 13.16
CA LEU A 52 -6.57 -26.68 11.76
C LEU A 52 -7.57 -27.45 10.88
N LYS A 53 -8.51 -28.20 11.47
CA LYS A 53 -9.50 -28.96 10.73
C LYS A 53 -10.70 -28.08 10.33
N ASN A 54 -11.17 -27.24 11.24
CA ASN A 54 -12.44 -26.54 11.09
C ASN A 54 -12.28 -25.09 10.63
N VAL A 55 -11.28 -24.37 11.15
CA VAL A 55 -11.17 -22.90 10.99
C VAL A 55 -9.91 -22.50 10.22
N VAL A 56 -8.75 -22.99 10.65
CA VAL A 56 -7.47 -22.55 10.09
C VAL A 56 -7.15 -23.37 8.83
N THR A 57 -7.09 -22.70 7.70
CA THR A 57 -6.81 -23.35 6.41
C THR A 57 -5.50 -22.84 5.80
N PRO A 58 -4.80 -23.63 4.97
CA PRO A 58 -3.61 -23.18 4.24
C PRO A 58 -3.88 -21.92 3.42
N LYS A 59 -5.04 -21.82 2.78
CA LYS A 59 -5.47 -20.61 2.03
C LYS A 59 -5.65 -19.41 2.95
N GLY A 60 -6.19 -19.60 4.14
CA GLY A 60 -6.35 -18.56 5.16
C GLY A 60 -5.01 -18.02 5.63
N LEU A 61 -4.08 -18.91 5.97
CA LEU A 61 -2.72 -18.58 6.40
C LEU A 61 -1.95 -17.84 5.29
N ALA A 62 -1.94 -18.38 4.08
CA ALA A 62 -1.29 -17.72 2.93
C ALA A 62 -1.87 -16.33 2.65
N GLY A 63 -3.19 -16.16 2.78
CA GLY A 63 -3.85 -14.88 2.62
C GLY A 63 -3.45 -13.86 3.68
N GLY A 64 -3.40 -14.27 4.95
CA GLY A 64 -2.94 -13.45 6.07
C GLY A 64 -1.47 -13.04 5.92
N PHE A 65 -0.60 -14.01 5.61
CA PHE A 65 0.81 -13.75 5.33
C PHE A 65 1.00 -12.74 4.18
N ASN A 66 0.29 -12.93 3.07
CA ASN A 66 0.39 -12.03 1.92
C ASN A 66 -0.09 -10.61 2.27
N ALA A 67 -1.15 -10.47 3.04
CA ALA A 67 -1.64 -9.19 3.50
C ALA A 67 -0.62 -8.47 4.38
N LEU A 68 -0.04 -9.17 5.35
CA LEU A 68 1.00 -8.62 6.24
C LEU A 68 2.25 -8.23 5.45
N LYS A 69 2.77 -9.13 4.60
CA LYS A 69 3.92 -8.87 3.74
C LYS A 69 3.72 -7.61 2.90
N LYS A 70 2.59 -7.49 2.21
CA LYS A 70 2.27 -6.31 1.39
C LYS A 70 2.15 -5.02 2.21
N SER A 71 1.67 -5.12 3.43
CA SER A 71 1.58 -3.96 4.33
C SER A 71 2.96 -3.49 4.77
N ILE A 72 3.85 -4.40 5.14
CA ILE A 72 5.24 -4.10 5.49
C ILE A 72 5.96 -3.52 4.27
N GLU A 73 5.88 -4.16 3.10
CA GLU A 73 6.47 -3.64 1.85
C GLU A 73 5.98 -2.21 1.54
N ALA A 74 4.71 -1.91 1.82
CA ALA A 74 4.16 -0.57 1.60
C ALA A 74 4.74 0.47 2.56
N ILE A 75 5.00 0.11 3.81
CA ILE A 75 5.63 0.98 4.80
C ILE A 75 7.11 1.21 4.44
N GLU A 76 7.86 0.15 4.17
CA GLU A 76 9.29 0.19 3.84
C GLU A 76 9.59 0.98 2.55
N ASN A 77 8.72 0.88 1.55
CA ASN A 77 8.90 1.60 0.28
C ASN A 77 8.16 2.95 0.25
N ASN A 78 7.58 3.38 1.36
CA ASN A 78 6.93 4.68 1.42
C ASN A 78 8.00 5.78 1.56
N CYS A 79 7.91 6.79 0.71
CA CYS A 79 8.81 7.92 0.68
C CYS A 79 8.05 9.21 0.35
N TYR A 80 8.72 10.34 0.39
CA TYR A 80 8.17 11.66 0.05
C TYR A 80 8.90 12.23 -1.16
N PRO A 81 8.57 11.80 -2.38
CA PRO A 81 9.28 12.22 -3.57
C PRO A 81 9.12 13.70 -3.81
N LYS A 82 10.22 14.36 -4.20
CA LYS A 82 10.24 15.77 -4.57
C LYS A 82 10.77 15.94 -5.99
N ALA A 83 9.99 16.59 -6.85
CA ALA A 83 10.40 16.89 -8.22
C ALA A 83 11.63 17.82 -8.23
N ARG A 84 12.61 17.48 -9.07
CA ARG A 84 13.84 18.25 -9.27
C ARG A 84 13.79 19.15 -10.51
N VAL A 85 12.70 19.11 -11.24
CA VAL A 85 12.48 19.85 -12.47
C VAL A 85 11.26 20.75 -12.33
N LEU A 86 11.31 21.92 -12.95
CA LEU A 86 10.18 22.84 -13.03
C LEU A 86 9.28 22.41 -14.19
N GLY A 87 7.99 22.31 -13.94
CA GLY A 87 7.02 21.87 -14.93
C GLY A 87 7.15 20.38 -15.28
N MET A 88 6.45 19.97 -16.34
CA MET A 88 6.47 18.56 -16.78
C MET A 88 7.67 18.31 -17.71
N PRO A 89 8.57 17.37 -17.36
CA PRO A 89 9.73 17.07 -18.18
C PRO A 89 9.35 16.40 -19.50
N GLN A 90 10.18 16.58 -20.53
CA GLN A 90 10.03 15.87 -21.80
C GLN A 90 10.46 14.41 -21.65
N LEU A 91 9.55 13.56 -21.24
CA LEU A 91 9.81 12.14 -21.00
C LEU A 91 10.25 11.38 -22.27
N GLY A 92 9.81 11.82 -23.46
CA GLY A 92 10.19 11.23 -24.74
C GLY A 92 11.70 11.30 -25.03
N ARG A 93 12.34 12.45 -24.73
CA ARG A 93 13.80 12.61 -24.90
C ARG A 93 14.62 11.73 -23.96
N ARG A 94 14.00 11.23 -22.90
CA ARG A 94 14.62 10.34 -21.90
C ARG A 94 14.28 8.88 -22.12
N GLY A 95 13.63 8.54 -23.26
CA GLY A 95 13.20 7.16 -23.54
C GLY A 95 12.11 6.63 -22.59
N LEU A 96 11.47 7.51 -21.83
CA LEU A 96 10.45 7.16 -20.84
C LEU A 96 9.02 7.16 -21.41
N TYR A 97 8.87 7.59 -22.64
CA TYR A 97 7.63 7.48 -23.40
C TYR A 97 7.67 6.23 -24.29
N THR A 98 6.62 5.44 -24.27
CA THR A 98 6.43 4.45 -25.33
C THR A 98 6.19 5.16 -26.66
N THR A 99 6.96 4.75 -27.68
CA THR A 99 6.98 5.29 -29.04
C THR A 99 5.60 5.63 -29.60
N LEU A 100 5.53 6.77 -30.23
CA LEU A 100 4.42 7.26 -31.05
C LEU A 100 3.80 6.16 -31.92
N GLY A 101 2.50 5.94 -31.76
CA GLY A 101 1.73 5.06 -32.65
C GLY A 101 0.78 4.06 -31.99
N THR A 102 0.88 3.80 -30.70
CA THR A 102 -0.11 2.94 -30.05
C THR A 102 -1.23 3.79 -29.44
N LYS A 103 -2.46 3.64 -29.95
CA LYS A 103 -3.69 4.26 -29.40
C LYS A 103 -3.97 3.88 -27.94
N LYS A 104 -3.25 2.91 -27.38
CA LYS A 104 -3.32 2.55 -25.94
C LYS A 104 -2.29 3.36 -25.17
N GLN A 105 -2.77 4.38 -24.49
CA GLN A 105 -1.99 5.09 -23.48
C GLN A 105 -1.45 4.06 -22.48
N ASN A 106 -0.14 3.90 -22.40
CA ASN A 106 0.47 2.93 -21.49
C ASN A 106 0.13 3.37 -20.05
N HIS A 107 -0.55 2.51 -19.31
CA HIS A 107 -0.94 2.77 -17.92
C HIS A 107 0.24 3.21 -17.03
N ASN A 108 1.44 2.72 -17.33
CA ASN A 108 2.66 3.09 -16.60
C ASN A 108 3.09 4.54 -16.89
N THR A 109 2.93 5.03 -18.12
CA THR A 109 3.24 6.43 -18.48
C THR A 109 2.33 7.39 -17.72
N ARG A 110 1.02 7.09 -17.66
CA ARG A 110 0.07 7.91 -16.91
C ARG A 110 0.39 7.91 -15.41
N LEU A 111 0.73 6.76 -14.84
CA LEU A 111 1.13 6.67 -13.44
C LEU A 111 2.43 7.45 -13.17
N MET A 112 3.40 7.39 -14.09
CA MET A 112 4.64 8.17 -14.02
C MET A 112 4.37 9.68 -14.01
N MET A 113 3.50 10.16 -14.89
CA MET A 113 3.08 11.57 -14.92
C MET A 113 2.37 11.98 -13.64
N ASN A 114 1.49 11.15 -13.09
CA ASN A 114 0.82 11.40 -11.82
C ASN A 114 1.83 11.48 -10.67
N ILE A 115 2.80 10.58 -10.63
CA ILE A 115 3.86 10.62 -9.61
C ILE A 115 4.61 11.95 -9.69
N LEU A 116 5.07 12.36 -10.87
CA LEU A 116 5.77 13.64 -11.05
C LEU A 116 4.90 14.83 -10.61
N THR A 117 3.62 14.83 -10.98
CA THR A 117 2.68 15.91 -10.65
C THR A 117 2.50 16.08 -9.14
N TYR A 118 2.49 14.99 -8.40
CA TYR A 118 2.27 15.01 -6.94
C TYR A 118 3.56 14.93 -6.11
N SER A 119 4.74 14.93 -6.77
CA SER A 119 6.05 14.91 -6.10
C SER A 119 6.43 16.30 -5.61
N ASP A 120 5.74 16.78 -4.60
CA ASP A 120 5.96 18.08 -3.95
C ASP A 120 6.84 18.01 -2.69
N GLY A 121 7.29 16.81 -2.32
CA GLY A 121 8.02 16.54 -1.08
C GLY A 121 7.12 16.47 0.17
N LYS A 122 5.80 16.65 0.04
CA LYS A 122 4.82 16.61 1.14
C LYS A 122 3.83 15.45 1.01
N ASN A 123 3.54 15.02 -0.20
CA ASN A 123 2.74 13.85 -0.46
C ASN A 123 3.61 12.59 -0.33
N SER A 124 3.19 11.66 0.53
CA SER A 124 3.82 10.34 0.58
C SER A 124 3.49 9.53 -0.67
N LEU A 125 4.33 8.54 -1.00
CA LEU A 125 4.12 7.66 -2.15
C LEU A 125 2.80 6.88 -2.04
N ILE A 126 2.40 6.49 -0.82
CA ILE A 126 1.08 5.88 -0.55
C ILE A 126 -0.03 6.83 -0.99
N LYS A 127 0.04 8.10 -0.60
CA LYS A 127 -0.97 9.11 -0.94
C LYS A 127 -1.02 9.40 -2.44
N ILE A 128 0.14 9.41 -3.10
CA ILE A 128 0.23 9.55 -4.56
C ILE A 128 -0.42 8.36 -5.28
N ALA A 129 -0.14 7.14 -4.81
CA ALA A 129 -0.74 5.93 -5.34
C ALA A 129 -2.28 5.92 -5.16
N GLU A 130 -2.77 6.36 -3.99
CA GLU A 130 -4.22 6.52 -3.73
C GLU A 130 -4.88 7.52 -4.68
N LYS A 131 -4.28 8.71 -4.84
CA LYS A 131 -4.75 9.74 -5.79
C LYS A 131 -4.76 9.25 -7.23
N SER A 132 -3.81 8.38 -7.58
CA SER A 132 -3.72 7.76 -8.90
C SER A 132 -4.65 6.56 -9.07
N ASN A 133 -5.40 6.19 -8.03
CA ASN A 133 -6.24 4.98 -7.95
C ASN A 133 -5.47 3.71 -8.29
N ARG A 134 -4.22 3.60 -7.84
CA ARG A 134 -3.32 2.47 -8.06
C ARG A 134 -2.79 1.92 -6.73
N PRO A 135 -2.47 0.63 -6.64
CA PRO A 135 -1.76 0.11 -5.48
C PRO A 135 -0.33 0.66 -5.45
N ILE A 136 0.21 0.85 -4.25
CA ILE A 136 1.56 1.43 -4.09
C ILE A 136 2.65 0.60 -4.79
N TRP A 137 2.54 -0.72 -4.82
CA TRP A 137 3.54 -1.59 -5.48
C TRP A 137 3.68 -1.36 -6.99
N ASP A 138 2.68 -0.78 -7.65
CA ASP A 138 2.80 -0.37 -9.04
C ASP A 138 3.76 0.82 -9.22
N THR A 139 3.99 1.59 -8.17
CA THR A 139 4.84 2.80 -8.20
C THR A 139 6.32 2.48 -7.99
N TYR A 140 6.69 1.34 -7.38
CA TYR A 140 8.06 1.08 -6.95
C TYR A 140 9.09 1.12 -8.08
N LYS A 141 8.81 0.50 -9.22
CA LYS A 141 9.69 0.55 -10.39
C LYS A 141 9.78 1.96 -10.97
N ILE A 142 8.65 2.67 -10.97
CA ILE A 142 8.57 4.01 -11.56
C ILE A 142 9.38 5.00 -10.73
N ILE A 143 9.28 4.95 -9.42
CA ILE A 143 10.08 5.80 -8.51
C ILE A 143 11.58 5.61 -8.76
N LYS A 144 12.05 4.36 -8.83
CA LYS A 144 13.46 4.05 -9.11
C LYS A 144 13.93 4.59 -10.47
N ILE A 145 13.07 4.52 -11.50
CA ILE A 145 13.36 5.08 -12.81
C ILE A 145 13.47 6.60 -12.73
N LEU A 146 12.50 7.26 -12.10
CA LEU A 146 12.47 8.72 -11.99
C LEU A 146 13.66 9.26 -11.17
N GLU A 147 14.08 8.55 -10.13
CA GLU A 147 15.24 8.87 -9.33
C GLU A 147 16.54 8.70 -10.13
N LYS A 148 16.70 7.58 -10.84
CA LYS A 148 17.84 7.32 -11.73
C LYS A 148 17.98 8.40 -12.79
N GLU A 149 16.87 8.86 -13.36
CA GLU A 149 16.81 9.93 -14.35
C GLU A 149 16.94 11.34 -13.73
N LYS A 150 17.18 11.43 -12.43
CA LYS A 150 17.33 12.69 -11.67
C LYS A 150 16.12 13.63 -11.82
N LEU A 151 14.93 13.08 -12.03
CA LEU A 151 13.67 13.82 -12.13
C LEU A 151 13.03 14.08 -10.76
N ILE A 152 13.32 13.21 -9.79
CA ILE A 152 12.90 13.33 -8.40
C ILE A 152 14.08 13.10 -7.47
N SER A 153 13.94 13.53 -6.22
CA SER A 153 14.72 13.08 -5.05
C SER A 153 13.76 12.45 -4.04
N ILE A 154 14.27 11.52 -3.25
CA ILE A 154 13.56 10.85 -2.17
C ILE A 154 14.14 11.30 -0.83
#